data_a5fe43a020cce6e7d097048f6aa8b6ae
#
_entry.id   a5fe43a020cce6e7d097048f6aa8b6ae
#
_cell.length_a   1.000
_cell.length_b   1.000
_cell.length_c   1.000
_cell.angle_alpha   90.00
_cell.angle_beta   90.00
_cell.angle_gamma   90.00
#
_symmetry.space_group_name_H-M   'P 1'
#
loop_
_entity.id
_entity.type
_entity.pdbx_description
1 polymer ?
#
loop_
_entity_poly.entity_id
_entity_poly.type
_entity_poly.pdbx_seq_one_letter_code
_entity_poly.pdbx_strand_id
1 'polypeptide(L)'
;MANETNTFSLNRKTQYLAAAVNDNVPYIQASRSYLKDKVEGKKCGLTYNFYFPDPGKAYAGTSEVDITNDLKVVQEREVSCTLMNARTSVELGTWERLTEIESFVNEVAEPRGMTLGTEIEIDSITRGWKVSDGARVVAAADLGMDDLAGIAADLKAIRSRGKFRGFADPSFFHSLGAKNLSLFLPSDIMREIYRSAFIGNYMDVDWVSETYMPTLSVTGTMTSAKVTEIGTDGVSVTGTNLYAGYMFELPNAYCVDMFGRKTKQKKVFIVDSVNGAGTAGKLSQRIVCSTGNAAEATAVQTNCNTFGTFGSICTSGLTATSLITESGDYSIVQARDADALEWDTYKHPSLAGCEESTQRVGKITCQVAKWANIATRQQVMRIDVPYISQMIDGRRSRLLVIKL
;
A
#
# COMPACT_ATOMS: atom_id res chain seq x y z
N MET A 1 -21.07 22.93 -35.18
CA MET A 1 -19.62 22.96 -35.42
C MET A 1 -18.78 23.58 -34.30
N ALA A 2 -19.28 24.54 -33.50
CA ALA A 2 -18.51 25.11 -32.37
C ALA A 2 -18.35 24.15 -31.17
N ASN A 3 -19.25 23.16 -30.98
CA ASN A 3 -19.19 22.24 -29.87
C ASN A 3 -18.15 21.11 -30.03
N GLU A 4 -17.90 20.64 -31.23
CA GLU A 4 -16.97 19.55 -31.47
C GLU A 4 -15.51 19.94 -31.22
N THR A 5 -15.13 21.16 -31.58
CA THR A 5 -13.77 21.67 -31.33
C THR A 5 -13.48 21.89 -29.84
N ASN A 6 -14.48 22.30 -29.05
CA ASN A 6 -14.32 22.49 -27.60
C ASN A 6 -14.23 21.15 -26.86
N THR A 7 -15.03 20.17 -27.24
CA THR A 7 -15.04 18.84 -26.62
C THR A 7 -13.73 18.10 -26.90
N PHE A 8 -13.23 18.17 -28.14
CA PHE A 8 -11.95 17.60 -28.52
C PHE A 8 -10.78 18.27 -27.77
N SER A 9 -10.83 19.60 -27.63
CA SER A 9 -9.84 20.34 -26.83
C SER A 9 -9.85 19.91 -25.35
N LEU A 10 -11.03 19.72 -24.74
CA LEU A 10 -11.14 19.27 -23.35
C LEU A 10 -10.63 17.84 -23.18
N ASN A 11 -10.98 16.93 -24.08
CA ASN A 11 -10.48 15.55 -24.07
C ASN A 11 -8.95 15.49 -24.12
N ARG A 12 -8.33 16.29 -24.98
CA ARG A 12 -6.87 16.35 -25.09
C ARG A 12 -6.22 16.91 -23.83
N LYS A 13 -6.80 17.98 -23.26
CA LYS A 13 -6.36 18.55 -21.97
C LYS A 13 -6.45 17.53 -20.84
N THR A 14 -7.55 16.78 -20.76
CA THR A 14 -7.74 15.72 -19.77
C THR A 14 -6.72 14.58 -19.94
N GLN A 15 -6.35 14.26 -21.18
CA GLN A 15 -5.33 13.26 -21.47
C GLN A 15 -3.94 13.69 -20.97
N TYR A 16 -3.55 14.94 -21.16
CA TYR A 16 -2.29 15.47 -20.62
C TYR A 16 -2.27 15.48 -19.09
N LEU A 17 -3.37 15.87 -18.45
CA LEU A 17 -3.51 15.79 -17.00
C LEU A 17 -3.37 14.35 -16.50
N ALA A 18 -4.04 13.39 -17.13
CA ALA A 18 -3.92 11.99 -16.75
C ALA A 18 -2.49 11.46 -16.93
N ALA A 19 -1.78 11.87 -17.97
CA ALA A 19 -0.38 11.53 -18.19
C ALA A 19 0.52 12.12 -17.08
N ALA A 20 0.36 13.41 -16.78
CA ALA A 20 1.13 14.07 -15.73
C ALA A 20 0.91 13.45 -14.34
N VAL A 21 -0.32 13.04 -14.00
CA VAL A 21 -0.57 12.30 -12.76
C VAL A 21 0.09 10.92 -12.80
N ASN A 22 -0.03 10.18 -13.93
CA ASN A 22 0.52 8.84 -14.06
C ASN A 22 2.04 8.80 -13.91
N ASP A 23 2.74 9.84 -14.38
CA ASP A 23 4.20 9.92 -14.32
C ASP A 23 4.72 10.20 -12.89
N ASN A 24 3.85 10.67 -11.99
CA ASN A 24 4.18 11.02 -10.61
C ASN A 24 3.69 9.99 -9.57
N VAL A 25 3.42 8.76 -9.96
CA VAL A 25 2.91 7.70 -9.04
C VAL A 25 3.67 6.37 -9.17
N PRO A 26 4.98 6.34 -8.91
CA PRO A 26 5.79 5.12 -9.07
C PRO A 26 5.38 3.97 -8.16
N TYR A 27 4.95 4.25 -6.92
CA TYR A 27 4.47 3.24 -5.98
C TYR A 27 3.26 2.49 -6.54
N ILE A 28 2.32 3.22 -7.14
CA ILE A 28 1.08 2.65 -7.69
C ILE A 28 1.34 1.86 -8.97
N GLN A 29 2.38 2.20 -9.75
CA GLN A 29 2.73 1.44 -10.95
C GLN A 29 2.97 -0.05 -10.65
N ALA A 30 3.41 -0.38 -9.43
CA ALA A 30 3.56 -1.74 -8.94
C ALA A 30 2.32 -2.22 -8.19
N SER A 31 1.19 -2.30 -8.85
CA SER A 31 -0.09 -2.76 -8.30
C SER A 31 -0.81 -3.64 -9.30
N ARG A 32 -1.83 -4.35 -8.86
CA ARG A 32 -2.77 -5.04 -9.73
C ARG A 32 -4.07 -4.25 -9.86
N SER A 33 -4.84 -4.53 -10.89
CA SER A 33 -6.18 -3.97 -11.12
C SER A 33 -7.15 -5.13 -11.37
N TYR A 34 -7.88 -5.52 -10.35
CA TYR A 34 -8.87 -6.60 -10.42
C TYR A 34 -10.32 -6.08 -10.40
N LEU A 35 -10.51 -4.89 -9.84
CA LEU A 35 -11.81 -4.37 -9.45
C LEU A 35 -12.46 -3.45 -10.48
N LYS A 36 -11.75 -3.14 -11.56
CA LYS A 36 -12.11 -2.14 -12.56
C LYS A 36 -13.60 -2.16 -12.98
N ASP A 37 -14.12 -3.35 -13.25
CA ASP A 37 -15.48 -3.49 -13.79
C ASP A 37 -16.58 -3.49 -12.70
N LYS A 38 -16.19 -3.61 -11.42
CA LYS A 38 -17.16 -3.74 -10.31
C LYS A 38 -17.56 -2.42 -9.67
N VAL A 39 -16.78 -1.36 -9.87
CA VAL A 39 -16.94 -0.08 -9.17
C VAL A 39 -17.32 1.08 -10.09
N GLU A 40 -17.46 0.87 -11.38
CA GLU A 40 -17.82 1.90 -12.32
C GLU A 40 -19.19 2.52 -11.98
N GLY A 41 -19.31 3.85 -12.01
CA GLY A 41 -20.55 4.57 -11.69
C GLY A 41 -20.91 4.68 -10.21
N LYS A 42 -20.02 4.28 -9.29
CA LYS A 42 -20.24 4.37 -7.84
C LYS A 42 -19.76 5.71 -7.27
N LYS A 43 -20.26 6.06 -6.07
CA LYS A 43 -19.94 7.33 -5.41
C LYS A 43 -18.73 7.18 -4.49
N CYS A 44 -17.92 8.23 -4.42
CA CYS A 44 -16.82 8.37 -3.46
C CYS A 44 -17.33 8.22 -2.01
N GLY A 45 -16.50 7.67 -1.13
CA GLY A 45 -16.82 7.45 0.28
C GLY A 45 -17.59 6.15 0.56
N LEU A 46 -18.02 5.41 -0.45
CA LEU A 46 -18.63 4.10 -0.27
C LEU A 46 -17.57 3.04 -0.01
N THR A 47 -17.87 2.15 0.93
CA THR A 47 -17.03 0.98 1.21
C THR A 47 -17.58 -0.23 0.48
N TYR A 48 -16.69 -0.96 -0.18
CA TYR A 48 -16.99 -2.19 -0.89
C TYR A 48 -16.23 -3.33 -0.28
N ASN A 49 -16.92 -4.44 -0.05
CA ASN A 49 -16.32 -5.68 0.38
C ASN A 49 -16.09 -6.58 -0.84
N PHE A 50 -14.83 -6.96 -1.02
CA PHE A 50 -14.39 -7.84 -2.09
C PHE A 50 -14.00 -9.18 -1.53
N TYR A 51 -14.36 -10.24 -2.24
CA TYR A 51 -14.07 -11.61 -1.87
C TYR A 51 -13.02 -12.17 -2.81
N PHE A 52 -11.91 -12.58 -2.24
CA PHE A 52 -10.81 -13.22 -2.97
C PHE A 52 -10.80 -14.71 -2.65
N PRO A 53 -10.84 -15.58 -3.69
CA PRO A 53 -10.83 -17.02 -3.48
C PRO A 53 -9.50 -17.45 -2.83
N ASP A 54 -9.59 -18.35 -1.88
CA ASP A 54 -8.45 -18.97 -1.25
C ASP A 54 -7.90 -20.10 -2.16
N PRO A 55 -6.58 -20.30 -2.24
CA PRO A 55 -5.98 -21.31 -3.10
C PRO A 55 -6.35 -22.77 -2.77
N GLY A 56 -7.07 -23.01 -1.68
CA GLY A 56 -7.50 -24.36 -1.31
C GLY A 56 -6.34 -25.25 -0.81
N LYS A 57 -6.68 -26.47 -0.41
CA LYS A 57 -5.71 -27.49 0.00
C LYS A 57 -5.56 -28.56 -1.07
N ALA A 58 -4.32 -28.99 -1.29
CA ALA A 58 -4.01 -30.15 -2.08
C ALA A 58 -3.43 -31.24 -1.16
N TYR A 59 -3.88 -32.46 -1.36
CA TYR A 59 -3.37 -33.64 -0.66
C TYR A 59 -2.53 -34.49 -1.63
N ALA A 60 -1.43 -34.99 -1.15
CA ALA A 60 -0.62 -35.96 -1.87
C ALA A 60 -0.53 -37.23 -1.03
N GLY A 61 -0.89 -38.37 -1.60
CA GLY A 61 -0.87 -39.65 -0.91
C GLY A 61 -0.87 -40.81 -1.91
N THR A 62 -0.55 -42.01 -1.43
CA THR A 62 -0.53 -43.24 -2.23
C THR A 62 -1.83 -44.04 -2.11
N SER A 63 -2.76 -43.63 -1.26
CA SER A 63 -4.06 -44.29 -1.09
C SER A 63 -5.17 -43.48 -1.75
N GLU A 64 -6.11 -44.17 -2.40
CA GLU A 64 -7.38 -43.59 -2.81
C GLU A 64 -8.16 -43.24 -1.55
N VAL A 65 -8.08 -41.99 -1.13
CA VAL A 65 -8.87 -41.46 -0.01
C VAL A 65 -10.21 -41.01 -0.53
N ASP A 66 -11.27 -41.34 0.17
CA ASP A 66 -12.64 -40.90 -0.14
C ASP A 66 -12.68 -39.35 -0.11
N ILE A 67 -12.88 -38.76 -1.29
CA ILE A 67 -12.88 -37.30 -1.50
C ILE A 67 -14.08 -36.63 -0.82
N THR A 68 -15.10 -37.41 -0.43
CA THR A 68 -16.34 -36.87 0.18
C THR A 68 -16.07 -36.10 1.47
N ASN A 69 -15.06 -36.50 2.24
CA ASN A 69 -14.65 -35.82 3.48
C ASN A 69 -13.73 -34.60 3.23
N ASP A 70 -13.16 -34.48 2.03
CA ASP A 70 -12.24 -33.42 1.66
C ASP A 70 -12.90 -32.30 0.84
N LEU A 71 -14.18 -32.46 0.49
CA LEU A 71 -15.01 -31.44 -0.15
C LEU A 71 -15.24 -30.29 0.82
N LYS A 72 -14.34 -29.32 0.82
CA LYS A 72 -14.50 -28.07 1.58
C LYS A 72 -15.10 -27.00 0.70
N VAL A 73 -16.03 -26.26 1.26
CA VAL A 73 -16.56 -25.04 0.66
C VAL A 73 -15.39 -24.13 0.34
N VAL A 74 -15.35 -23.58 -0.87
CA VAL A 74 -14.38 -22.58 -1.28
C VAL A 74 -14.45 -21.43 -0.28
N GLN A 75 -13.39 -21.23 0.47
CA GLN A 75 -13.32 -20.11 1.41
C GLN A 75 -12.87 -18.87 0.64
N GLU A 76 -13.53 -17.77 0.92
CA GLU A 76 -13.20 -16.47 0.34
C GLU A 76 -12.70 -15.56 1.44
N ARG A 77 -11.69 -14.77 1.12
CA ARG A 77 -11.20 -13.72 2.01
C ARG A 77 -11.85 -12.40 1.65
N GLU A 78 -12.54 -11.82 2.64
CA GLU A 78 -13.12 -10.50 2.52
C GLU A 78 -12.08 -9.40 2.75
N VAL A 79 -12.05 -8.42 1.86
CA VAL A 79 -11.26 -7.20 1.99
C VAL A 79 -12.17 -6.01 1.72
N SER A 80 -12.25 -5.10 2.68
CA SER A 80 -13.02 -3.86 2.55
C SER A 80 -12.17 -2.78 1.91
N CYS A 81 -12.66 -2.18 0.83
CA CYS A 81 -12.02 -1.09 0.12
C CYS A 81 -12.92 0.14 0.11
N THR A 82 -12.38 1.30 0.40
CA THR A 82 -13.12 2.57 0.35
C THR A 82 -12.77 3.32 -0.92
N LEU A 83 -13.80 3.82 -1.61
CA LEU A 83 -13.65 4.66 -2.79
C LEU A 83 -13.18 6.06 -2.40
N MET A 84 -12.01 6.44 -2.87
CA MET A 84 -11.37 7.72 -2.60
C MET A 84 -11.44 8.63 -3.83
N ASN A 85 -11.20 9.92 -3.64
CA ASN A 85 -11.09 10.88 -4.73
C ASN A 85 -10.05 11.95 -4.39
N ALA A 86 -8.98 11.99 -5.16
CA ALA A 86 -8.08 13.13 -5.16
C ALA A 86 -8.62 14.20 -6.11
N ARG A 87 -8.68 15.43 -5.65
CA ARG A 87 -9.28 16.52 -6.43
C ARG A 87 -8.51 17.82 -6.31
N THR A 88 -8.50 18.57 -7.40
CA THR A 88 -8.04 19.95 -7.43
C THR A 88 -8.95 20.79 -8.32
N SER A 89 -8.93 22.10 -8.15
CA SER A 89 -9.67 23.02 -8.99
C SER A 89 -8.76 24.13 -9.50
N VAL A 90 -9.05 24.61 -10.70
CA VAL A 90 -8.36 25.72 -11.33
C VAL A 90 -9.39 26.76 -11.78
N GLU A 91 -9.19 27.98 -11.39
CA GLU A 91 -9.98 29.11 -11.86
C GLU A 91 -9.26 29.71 -13.07
N LEU A 92 -9.96 29.74 -14.21
CA LEU A 92 -9.46 30.35 -15.44
C LEU A 92 -10.07 31.75 -15.55
N GLY A 93 -9.23 32.76 -15.42
CA GLY A 93 -9.65 34.15 -15.59
C GLY A 93 -10.19 34.45 -16.99
N THR A 94 -10.95 35.53 -17.12
CA THR A 94 -11.63 35.94 -18.38
C THR A 94 -10.66 36.19 -19.53
N TRP A 95 -9.43 36.52 -19.25
CA TRP A 95 -8.41 36.90 -20.24
C TRP A 95 -7.35 35.82 -20.47
N GLU A 96 -7.18 34.90 -19.53
CA GLU A 96 -6.23 33.80 -19.62
C GLU A 96 -6.90 32.56 -20.23
N ARG A 97 -7.46 32.72 -21.41
CA ARG A 97 -7.80 31.53 -22.19
C ARG A 97 -6.49 30.94 -22.66
N LEU A 98 -6.07 29.90 -21.97
CA LEU A 98 -4.99 29.02 -22.44
C LEU A 98 -5.40 28.45 -23.79
N THR A 99 -5.18 29.22 -24.83
CA THR A 99 -5.55 28.86 -26.20
C THR A 99 -4.56 27.91 -26.81
N GLU A 100 -3.33 27.92 -26.31
CA GLU A 100 -2.24 27.05 -26.73
C GLU A 100 -2.12 25.83 -25.82
N ILE A 101 -1.96 24.65 -26.41
CA ILE A 101 -1.83 23.38 -25.69
C ILE A 101 -0.57 23.38 -24.85
N GLU A 102 0.53 23.95 -25.33
CA GLU A 102 1.81 23.98 -24.62
C GLU A 102 1.73 24.79 -23.32
N SER A 103 1.10 25.97 -23.34
CA SER A 103 0.93 26.75 -22.12
C SER A 103 0.02 26.04 -21.12
N PHE A 104 -1.03 25.34 -21.57
CA PHE A 104 -1.86 24.53 -20.70
C PHE A 104 -1.08 23.40 -20.06
N VAL A 105 -0.21 22.71 -20.80
CA VAL A 105 0.60 21.61 -20.26
C VAL A 105 1.53 22.13 -19.16
N ASN A 106 2.30 23.17 -19.44
CA ASN A 106 3.32 23.68 -18.53
C ASN A 106 2.73 24.43 -17.32
N GLU A 107 1.64 25.18 -17.51
CA GLU A 107 1.09 26.03 -16.45
C GLU A 107 0.01 25.36 -15.61
N VAL A 108 -0.67 24.36 -16.15
CA VAL A 108 -1.80 23.69 -15.46
C VAL A 108 -1.59 22.20 -15.34
N ALA A 109 -1.33 21.49 -16.45
CA ALA A 109 -1.35 20.03 -16.42
C ALA A 109 -0.21 19.44 -15.58
N GLU A 110 1.03 19.91 -15.79
CA GLU A 110 2.18 19.43 -15.04
C GLU A 110 2.08 19.76 -13.54
N PRO A 111 1.90 21.02 -13.09
CA PRO A 111 1.83 21.34 -11.69
C PRO A 111 0.67 20.66 -10.95
N ARG A 112 -0.51 20.60 -11.58
CA ARG A 112 -1.69 19.97 -10.98
C ARG A 112 -1.60 18.45 -11.02
N GLY A 113 -1.01 17.89 -12.07
CA GLY A 113 -0.69 16.47 -12.16
C GLY A 113 0.28 16.03 -11.07
N MET A 114 1.35 16.80 -10.85
CA MET A 114 2.28 16.55 -9.75
C MET A 114 1.58 16.60 -8.38
N THR A 115 0.78 17.63 -8.11
CA THR A 115 0.07 17.77 -6.84
C THR A 115 -0.88 16.59 -6.60
N LEU A 116 -1.70 16.23 -7.59
CA LEU A 116 -2.63 15.10 -7.49
C LEU A 116 -1.89 13.77 -7.37
N GLY A 117 -0.83 13.57 -8.15
CA GLY A 117 0.00 12.37 -8.08
C GLY A 117 0.62 12.20 -6.69
N THR A 118 1.19 13.27 -6.15
CA THR A 118 1.77 13.29 -4.79
C THR A 118 0.75 12.91 -3.71
N GLU A 119 -0.43 13.51 -3.71
CA GLU A 119 -1.47 13.21 -2.72
C GLU A 119 -1.94 11.75 -2.79
N ILE A 120 -2.11 11.23 -3.99
CA ILE A 120 -2.49 9.85 -4.23
C ILE A 120 -1.40 8.89 -3.74
N GLU A 121 -0.14 9.21 -4.02
CA GLU A 121 1.02 8.43 -3.63
C GLU A 121 1.17 8.37 -2.11
N ILE A 122 1.11 9.52 -1.44
CA ILE A 122 1.17 9.62 0.02
C ILE A 122 0.04 8.81 0.69
N ASP A 123 -1.21 8.94 0.21
CA ASP A 123 -2.34 8.18 0.74
C ASP A 123 -2.13 6.67 0.57
N SER A 124 -1.68 6.25 -0.62
CA SER A 124 -1.46 4.85 -0.95
C SER A 124 -0.33 4.22 -0.13
N ILE A 125 0.77 4.93 0.04
CA ILE A 125 1.90 4.50 0.87
C ILE A 125 1.47 4.42 2.34
N THR A 126 0.80 5.46 2.85
CA THR A 126 0.37 5.53 4.27
C THR A 126 -0.54 4.37 4.64
N ARG A 127 -1.41 3.94 3.74
CA ARG A 127 -2.28 2.77 3.96
C ARG A 127 -1.56 1.45 3.73
N GLY A 128 -0.62 1.43 2.77
CA GLY A 128 0.02 0.21 2.32
C GLY A 128 1.01 -0.38 3.31
N TRP A 129 1.92 0.41 3.86
CA TRP A 129 2.99 -0.11 4.71
C TRP A 129 2.49 -0.67 6.05
N LYS A 130 1.43 -0.10 6.64
CA LYS A 130 0.86 -0.53 7.92
C LYS A 130 0.24 -1.93 7.89
N VAL A 131 -0.05 -2.44 6.71
CA VAL A 131 -0.64 -3.78 6.51
C VAL A 131 0.42 -4.87 6.35
N SER A 132 1.71 -4.53 6.35
CA SER A 132 2.81 -5.49 6.18
C SER A 132 2.91 -6.47 7.36
N ASP A 133 3.10 -7.76 7.05
CA ASP A 133 3.13 -8.84 8.06
C ASP A 133 4.51 -9.09 8.67
N GLY A 134 5.55 -8.49 8.16
CA GLY A 134 6.91 -8.64 8.66
C GLY A 134 7.72 -7.37 8.58
N ALA A 135 8.55 -7.14 9.59
CA ALA A 135 9.47 -6.02 9.63
C ALA A 135 10.81 -6.46 10.24
N ARG A 136 11.88 -5.81 9.80
CA ARG A 136 13.22 -5.89 10.41
C ARG A 136 13.62 -4.50 10.84
N VAL A 137 14.22 -4.37 12.02
CA VAL A 137 14.73 -3.10 12.54
C VAL A 137 16.24 -3.15 12.54
N VAL A 138 16.87 -2.15 11.94
CA VAL A 138 18.33 -2.07 11.79
C VAL A 138 18.76 -0.63 12.14
N ALA A 139 19.88 -0.50 12.85
CA ALA A 139 20.48 0.82 13.05
C ALA A 139 21.11 1.30 11.73
N ALA A 140 21.03 2.61 11.45
CA ALA A 140 21.66 3.16 10.23
C ALA A 140 23.17 2.83 10.15
N ALA A 141 23.83 2.67 11.29
CA ALA A 141 25.23 2.27 11.36
C ALA A 141 25.50 0.85 10.88
N ASP A 142 24.55 -0.06 11.00
CA ASP A 142 24.69 -1.48 10.69
C ASP A 142 24.04 -1.88 9.34
N LEU A 143 23.36 -0.92 8.71
CA LEU A 143 22.66 -1.15 7.44
C LEU A 143 23.61 -1.68 6.36
N GLY A 144 23.27 -2.81 5.75
CA GLY A 144 24.04 -3.47 4.71
C GLY A 144 23.20 -4.08 3.59
N MET A 145 23.88 -4.57 2.56
CA MET A 145 23.22 -5.32 1.47
C MET A 145 22.58 -6.64 1.97
N ASP A 146 23.08 -7.18 3.07
CA ASP A 146 22.52 -8.40 3.69
C ASP A 146 21.11 -8.17 4.24
N ASP A 147 20.78 -6.95 4.65
CA ASP A 147 19.42 -6.60 5.11
C ASP A 147 18.44 -6.62 3.95
N LEU A 148 18.84 -6.09 2.79
CA LEU A 148 18.05 -6.17 1.56
C LEU A 148 17.88 -7.61 1.08
N ALA A 149 18.96 -8.40 1.11
CA ALA A 149 18.91 -9.82 0.80
C ALA A 149 17.98 -10.57 1.76
N GLY A 150 18.00 -10.19 3.05
CA GLY A 150 17.12 -10.73 4.06
C GLY A 150 15.64 -10.48 3.78
N ILE A 151 15.27 -9.27 3.38
CA ILE A 151 13.89 -8.94 2.98
C ILE A 151 13.47 -9.75 1.75
N ALA A 152 14.34 -9.85 0.74
CA ALA A 152 14.08 -10.63 -0.44
C ALA A 152 13.87 -12.12 -0.12
N ALA A 153 14.70 -12.67 0.77
CA ALA A 153 14.55 -14.04 1.25
C ALA A 153 13.22 -14.24 2.01
N ASP A 154 12.83 -13.27 2.83
CA ASP A 154 11.57 -13.28 3.57
C ASP A 154 10.35 -13.27 2.64
N LEU A 155 10.38 -12.50 1.55
CA LEU A 155 9.35 -12.48 0.52
C LEU A 155 9.29 -13.81 -0.26
N LYS A 156 10.43 -14.39 -0.59
CA LYS A 156 10.51 -15.71 -1.27
C LYS A 156 10.01 -16.84 -0.36
N ALA A 157 10.26 -16.78 0.94
CA ALA A 157 9.81 -17.79 1.91
C ALA A 157 8.28 -17.91 1.97
N ILE A 158 7.55 -16.86 1.63
CA ILE A 158 6.07 -16.86 1.57
C ILE A 158 5.55 -17.55 0.31
N ARG A 159 6.42 -17.89 -0.63
CA ARG A 159 6.07 -18.48 -1.93
C ARG A 159 5.21 -17.56 -2.81
N SER A 160 5.35 -16.26 -2.66
CA SER A 160 4.80 -15.31 -3.62
C SER A 160 5.49 -15.48 -4.98
N ARG A 161 4.70 -15.46 -6.05
CA ARG A 161 5.19 -15.67 -7.44
C ARG A 161 5.21 -14.39 -8.26
N GLY A 162 4.83 -13.28 -7.65
CA GLY A 162 4.78 -11.98 -8.31
C GLY A 162 6.18 -11.36 -8.50
N LYS A 163 6.18 -10.20 -9.16
CA LYS A 163 7.37 -9.36 -9.25
C LYS A 163 7.48 -8.54 -7.98
N PHE A 164 8.63 -8.61 -7.33
CA PHE A 164 8.87 -7.83 -6.12
C PHE A 164 9.40 -6.45 -6.48
N ARG A 165 8.88 -5.44 -5.80
CA ARG A 165 9.38 -4.07 -5.85
C ARG A 165 9.65 -3.55 -4.45
N GLY A 166 10.78 -2.87 -4.32
CA GLY A 166 11.20 -2.20 -3.10
C GLY A 166 11.09 -0.69 -3.27
N PHE A 167 10.62 -0.01 -2.23
CA PHE A 167 10.44 1.43 -2.18
C PHE A 167 11.20 1.98 -0.98
N ALA A 168 12.06 2.94 -1.22
CA ALA A 168 12.87 3.57 -0.19
C ALA A 168 13.10 5.04 -0.50
N ASP A 169 13.32 5.83 0.54
CA ASP A 169 13.71 7.22 0.43
C ASP A 169 15.08 7.38 -0.26
N PRO A 170 15.31 8.43 -1.06
CA PRO A 170 16.60 8.68 -1.71
C PRO A 170 17.79 8.67 -0.74
N SER A 171 17.62 9.14 0.49
CA SER A 171 18.67 9.13 1.51
C SER A 171 19.13 7.74 1.91
N PHE A 172 18.21 6.76 1.86
CA PHE A 172 18.53 5.35 2.09
C PHE A 172 19.52 4.82 1.05
N PHE A 173 19.29 5.09 -0.23
CA PHE A 173 20.18 4.63 -1.30
C PHE A 173 21.56 5.28 -1.20
N HIS A 174 21.60 6.56 -0.80
CA HIS A 174 22.87 7.25 -0.54
C HIS A 174 23.64 6.58 0.60
N SER A 175 22.99 6.31 1.72
CA SER A 175 23.60 5.67 2.90
C SER A 175 24.11 4.26 2.58
N LEU A 176 23.32 3.48 1.84
CA LEU A 176 23.68 2.13 1.41
C LEU A 176 24.87 2.15 0.45
N GLY A 177 24.89 3.07 -0.51
CA GLY A 177 25.97 3.24 -1.48
C GLY A 177 27.29 3.63 -0.80
N ALA A 178 27.26 4.60 0.11
CA ALA A 178 28.43 5.06 0.83
C ALA A 178 29.11 3.96 1.66
N LYS A 179 28.34 3.06 2.28
CA LYS A 179 28.87 1.99 3.13
C LYS A 179 29.39 0.77 2.35
N ASN A 180 28.75 0.45 1.24
CA ASN A 180 29.07 -0.74 0.48
C ASN A 180 30.04 -0.48 -0.68
N LEU A 181 30.63 0.69 -0.75
CA LEU A 181 31.61 1.08 -1.75
C LEU A 181 32.78 0.09 -1.87
N SER A 182 33.19 -0.52 -0.76
CA SER A 182 34.28 -1.50 -0.73
C SER A 182 33.91 -2.87 -1.29
N LEU A 183 32.60 -3.21 -1.33
CA LEU A 183 32.12 -4.50 -1.84
C LEU A 183 31.92 -4.50 -3.35
N PHE A 184 31.74 -3.35 -3.94
CA PHE A 184 31.52 -3.18 -5.36
C PHE A 184 32.80 -2.65 -6.01
N LEU A 185 33.71 -3.54 -6.39
CA LEU A 185 34.80 -3.20 -7.29
C LEU A 185 34.25 -2.68 -8.64
N PRO A 186 34.97 -1.85 -9.38
CA PRO A 186 34.46 -0.97 -10.42
C PRO A 186 33.85 -1.75 -11.58
N SER A 187 32.58 -2.03 -11.50
CA SER A 187 31.77 -2.50 -12.60
C SER A 187 30.84 -1.40 -13.09
N ASP A 188 30.33 -1.54 -14.29
CA ASP A 188 29.41 -0.58 -14.92
C ASP A 188 28.14 -0.33 -14.06
N ILE A 189 27.74 -1.30 -13.25
CA ILE A 189 26.64 -1.21 -12.29
C ILE A 189 26.84 -0.10 -11.26
N MET A 190 28.06 0.08 -10.77
CA MET A 190 28.39 1.16 -9.82
C MET A 190 28.25 2.55 -10.44
N ARG A 191 28.57 2.70 -11.71
CA ARG A 191 28.35 3.97 -12.43
C ARG A 191 26.90 4.32 -12.54
N GLU A 192 26.04 3.35 -12.68
CA GLU A 192 24.59 3.53 -12.80
C GLU A 192 23.95 3.87 -11.46
N ILE A 193 24.38 3.22 -10.38
CA ILE A 193 23.97 3.55 -9.01
C ILE A 193 24.37 5.00 -8.64
N TYR A 194 25.59 5.41 -8.99
CA TYR A 194 26.04 6.78 -8.71
C TYR A 194 25.35 7.85 -9.58
N ARG A 195 24.96 7.50 -10.80
CA ARG A 195 24.30 8.46 -11.70
C ARG A 195 22.82 8.62 -11.44
N SER A 196 22.14 7.59 -11.02
CA SER A 196 20.67 7.55 -10.95
C SER A 196 20.11 7.37 -9.55
N ALA A 197 20.96 7.16 -8.52
CA ALA A 197 20.52 6.71 -7.19
C ALA A 197 19.61 5.47 -7.22
N PHE A 198 19.73 4.67 -8.28
CA PHE A 198 18.91 3.50 -8.54
C PHE A 198 19.75 2.23 -8.39
N ILE A 199 19.41 1.37 -7.44
CA ILE A 199 20.10 0.08 -7.23
C ILE A 199 19.75 -0.92 -8.33
N GLY A 200 18.65 -0.70 -9.06
CA GLY A 200 18.16 -1.64 -10.04
C GLY A 200 17.56 -2.89 -9.40
N ASN A 201 17.77 -4.02 -10.03
CA ASN A 201 17.32 -5.31 -9.52
C ASN A 201 18.38 -5.91 -8.59
N TYR A 202 18.03 -6.14 -7.34
CA TYR A 202 18.86 -6.85 -6.37
C TYR A 202 18.04 -7.97 -5.70
N MET A 203 18.52 -9.20 -5.80
CA MET A 203 17.88 -10.41 -5.25
C MET A 203 16.43 -10.61 -5.73
N ASP A 204 16.14 -10.29 -7.00
CA ASP A 204 14.81 -10.31 -7.63
C ASP A 204 13.82 -9.25 -7.10
N VAL A 205 14.29 -8.24 -6.41
CA VAL A 205 13.53 -7.05 -6.01
C VAL A 205 13.99 -5.86 -6.84
N ASP A 206 13.06 -5.24 -7.56
CA ASP A 206 13.30 -3.99 -8.28
C ASP A 206 13.18 -2.81 -7.32
N TRP A 207 14.29 -2.15 -6.99
CA TRP A 207 14.34 -1.05 -6.03
C TRP A 207 14.09 0.29 -6.72
N VAL A 208 13.13 1.02 -6.20
CA VAL A 208 12.69 2.33 -6.71
C VAL A 208 12.84 3.37 -5.59
N SER A 209 13.38 4.54 -5.96
CA SER A 209 13.43 5.70 -5.07
C SER A 209 12.04 6.31 -4.95
N GLU A 210 11.57 6.47 -3.71
CA GLU A 210 10.27 7.04 -3.40
C GLU A 210 10.39 8.06 -2.27
N THR A 211 10.22 9.34 -2.61
CA THR A 211 10.46 10.46 -1.69
C THR A 211 9.45 10.50 -0.53
N TYR A 212 8.27 9.94 -0.72
CA TYR A 212 7.17 10.02 0.24
C TYR A 212 7.10 8.82 1.20
N MET A 213 8.17 8.03 1.27
CA MET A 213 8.23 6.96 2.26
C MET A 213 8.16 7.53 3.68
N PRO A 214 7.33 6.94 4.57
CA PRO A 214 7.06 7.53 5.87
C PRO A 214 8.27 7.45 6.81
N THR A 215 8.38 8.46 7.64
CA THR A 215 9.30 8.49 8.79
C THR A 215 8.50 8.37 10.07
N LEU A 216 8.94 7.53 10.99
CA LEU A 216 8.33 7.39 12.31
C LEU A 216 9.18 8.12 13.34
N SER A 217 8.59 9.09 14.05
CA SER A 217 9.23 9.75 15.18
C SER A 217 8.75 9.13 16.48
N VAL A 218 9.63 8.44 17.18
CA VAL A 218 9.36 7.72 18.42
C VAL A 218 9.88 8.54 19.59
N THR A 219 8.98 9.07 20.40
CA THR A 219 9.31 9.99 21.52
C THR A 219 9.47 9.31 22.87
N GLY A 220 9.20 8.02 22.98
CA GLY A 220 9.30 7.29 24.25
C GLY A 220 9.45 5.80 24.06
N THR A 221 10.13 5.16 25.02
CA THR A 221 10.21 3.70 25.08
C THR A 221 8.88 3.12 25.56
N MET A 222 8.33 2.21 24.79
CA MET A 222 7.21 1.43 25.26
C MET A 222 7.65 0.35 26.23
N THR A 223 6.97 0.28 27.35
CA THR A 223 7.29 -0.73 28.37
C THR A 223 6.45 -1.99 28.26
N SER A 224 5.25 -1.92 27.70
CA SER A 224 4.41 -3.09 27.48
C SER A 224 3.25 -2.80 26.54
N ALA A 225 3.02 -3.69 25.58
CA ALA A 225 1.77 -3.73 24.83
C ALA A 225 1.06 -5.05 25.07
N LYS A 226 -0.25 -5.02 25.17
CA LYS A 226 -1.09 -6.20 25.33
C LYS A 226 -2.20 -6.15 24.28
N VAL A 227 -2.43 -7.28 23.64
CA VAL A 227 -3.62 -7.45 22.79
C VAL A 227 -4.78 -7.73 23.74
N THR A 228 -5.79 -6.90 23.72
CA THR A 228 -6.90 -6.99 24.68
C THR A 228 -8.16 -7.58 24.05
N GLU A 229 -8.38 -7.35 22.76
CA GLU A 229 -9.59 -7.81 22.09
C GLU A 229 -9.33 -8.07 20.61
N ILE A 230 -9.92 -9.14 20.09
CA ILE A 230 -10.00 -9.38 18.65
C ILE A 230 -11.47 -9.43 18.29
N GLY A 231 -11.96 -8.31 17.79
CA GLY A 231 -13.34 -8.17 17.31
C GLY A 231 -13.45 -8.28 15.80
N THR A 232 -14.68 -8.20 15.31
CA THR A 232 -14.99 -8.10 13.89
C THR A 232 -14.44 -6.80 13.27
N ASP A 233 -14.28 -5.76 14.07
CA ASP A 233 -13.85 -4.42 13.66
C ASP A 233 -12.34 -4.19 13.80
N GLY A 234 -11.57 -5.22 14.08
CA GLY A 234 -10.12 -5.14 14.24
C GLY A 234 -9.62 -5.65 15.58
N VAL A 235 -8.32 -5.49 15.79
CA VAL A 235 -7.62 -5.90 17.01
C VAL A 235 -7.35 -4.68 17.87
N SER A 236 -7.78 -4.72 19.12
CA SER A 236 -7.49 -3.68 20.10
C SER A 236 -6.22 -4.02 20.87
N VAL A 237 -5.35 -3.03 21.00
CA VAL A 237 -4.08 -3.11 21.75
C VAL A 237 -4.11 -2.07 22.84
N THR A 238 -3.71 -2.45 24.06
CA THR A 238 -3.49 -1.54 25.16
C THR A 238 -2.03 -1.51 25.56
N GLY A 239 -1.53 -0.37 25.98
CA GLY A 239 -0.15 -0.20 26.39
C GLY A 239 0.10 1.19 26.96
N THR A 240 1.36 1.48 27.25
CA THR A 240 1.80 2.83 27.64
C THR A 240 2.64 3.43 26.50
N ASN A 241 2.40 4.69 26.18
CA ASN A 241 3.09 5.41 25.08
C ASN A 241 2.93 4.73 23.72
N LEU A 242 1.73 4.21 23.42
CA LEU A 242 1.39 3.73 22.08
C LEU A 242 1.39 4.89 21.08
N TYR A 243 1.90 4.65 19.89
CA TYR A 243 1.85 5.59 18.78
C TYR A 243 1.43 4.87 17.48
N ALA A 244 0.90 5.61 16.52
CA ALA A 244 0.59 5.06 15.21
C ALA A 244 1.89 4.65 14.50
N GLY A 245 1.91 3.44 13.95
CA GLY A 245 3.12 2.84 13.39
C GLY A 245 3.94 2.02 14.38
N TYR A 246 3.52 1.89 15.64
CA TYR A 246 4.18 1.01 16.60
C TYR A 246 4.15 -0.44 16.12
N MET A 247 5.31 -1.09 16.16
CA MET A 247 5.51 -2.46 15.68
C MET A 247 5.85 -3.40 16.82
N PHE A 248 5.16 -4.53 16.85
CA PHE A 248 5.39 -5.54 17.89
C PHE A 248 5.18 -6.96 17.37
N GLU A 249 5.76 -7.92 18.06
CA GLU A 249 5.56 -9.34 17.85
C GLU A 249 4.84 -9.97 19.04
N LEU A 250 4.07 -11.03 18.77
CA LEU A 250 3.49 -11.88 19.79
C LEU A 250 4.27 -13.21 19.86
N PRO A 251 4.45 -13.80 21.06
CA PRO A 251 5.32 -14.96 21.26
C PRO A 251 4.98 -16.16 20.36
N ASN A 252 3.69 -16.41 20.12
CA ASN A 252 3.18 -17.58 19.40
C ASN A 252 2.61 -17.27 18.03
N ALA A 253 2.81 -16.03 17.50
CA ALA A 253 2.32 -15.62 16.20
C ALA A 253 3.43 -15.70 15.14
N TYR A 254 3.17 -16.46 14.08
CA TYR A 254 4.11 -16.64 12.97
C TYR A 254 3.45 -16.22 11.65
N CYS A 255 4.27 -15.76 10.72
CA CYS A 255 3.83 -15.56 9.35
C CYS A 255 3.44 -16.89 8.71
N VAL A 256 2.52 -16.84 7.76
CA VAL A 256 2.11 -17.97 6.94
C VAL A 256 2.48 -17.74 5.48
N ASP A 257 2.74 -18.83 4.77
CA ASP A 257 2.90 -18.77 3.31
C ASP A 257 1.55 -18.59 2.62
N MET A 258 1.56 -18.50 1.29
CA MET A 258 0.36 -18.33 0.47
C MET A 258 -0.63 -19.49 0.59
N PHE A 259 -0.19 -20.64 1.12
CA PHE A 259 -0.99 -21.85 1.34
C PHE A 259 -1.39 -22.06 2.79
N GLY A 260 -1.21 -21.07 3.65
CA GLY A 260 -1.55 -21.12 5.08
C GLY A 260 -0.59 -21.96 5.93
N ARG A 261 0.61 -22.31 5.43
CA ARG A 261 1.61 -23.09 6.17
C ARG A 261 2.49 -22.14 6.99
N LYS A 262 2.87 -22.59 8.18
CA LYS A 262 3.78 -21.86 9.08
C LYS A 262 5.13 -21.60 8.40
N THR A 263 5.58 -20.35 8.46
CA THR A 263 6.95 -19.99 8.13
C THR A 263 7.83 -19.95 9.38
N LYS A 264 9.13 -19.71 9.21
CA LYS A 264 10.07 -19.53 10.35
C LYS A 264 10.01 -18.13 10.95
N GLN A 265 9.33 -17.20 10.28
CA GLN A 265 9.29 -15.79 10.66
C GLN A 265 8.15 -15.53 11.62
N LYS A 266 8.41 -14.73 12.66
CA LYS A 266 7.35 -14.19 13.51
C LYS A 266 6.55 -13.14 12.75
N LYS A 267 5.26 -13.06 13.07
CA LYS A 267 4.39 -12.05 12.51
C LYS A 267 4.55 -10.76 13.28
N VAL A 268 4.71 -9.68 12.52
CA VAL A 268 4.73 -8.31 13.04
C VAL A 268 3.34 -7.72 12.94
N PHE A 269 2.93 -7.05 13.99
CA PHE A 269 1.68 -6.31 14.08
C PHE A 269 1.99 -4.82 14.14
N ILE A 270 1.27 -4.02 13.36
CA ILE A 270 1.49 -2.59 13.26
C ILE A 270 0.24 -1.86 13.73
N VAL A 271 0.39 -0.93 14.66
CA VAL A 271 -0.71 -0.10 15.18
C VAL A 271 -1.05 0.97 14.15
N ASP A 272 -2.29 1.00 13.71
CA ASP A 272 -2.77 1.97 12.72
C ASP A 272 -3.14 3.30 13.35
N SER A 273 -3.92 3.25 14.42
CA SER A 273 -4.44 4.42 15.10
C SER A 273 -4.39 4.26 16.61
N VAL A 274 -4.24 5.36 17.31
CA VAL A 274 -4.11 5.41 18.78
C VAL A 274 -5.06 6.47 19.33
N ASN A 275 -5.59 6.23 20.52
CA ASN A 275 -6.37 7.25 21.23
C ASN A 275 -5.46 8.42 21.67
N GLY A 276 -6.05 9.58 21.96
CA GLY A 276 -5.29 10.79 22.32
C GLY A 276 -4.40 10.64 23.57
N ALA A 277 -4.64 9.65 24.41
CA ALA A 277 -3.84 9.36 25.60
C ALA A 277 -2.68 8.38 25.35
N GLY A 278 -2.56 7.79 24.15
CA GLY A 278 -1.52 6.79 23.86
C GLY A 278 -1.65 5.49 24.66
N THR A 279 -2.84 5.17 25.15
CA THR A 279 -3.07 3.99 26.00
C THR A 279 -3.83 2.85 25.31
N ALA A 280 -4.52 3.15 24.21
CA ALA A 280 -5.25 2.16 23.42
C ALA A 280 -5.09 2.46 21.93
N GLY A 281 -4.95 1.42 21.13
CA GLY A 281 -4.79 1.51 19.68
C GLY A 281 -5.57 0.42 18.95
N LYS A 282 -5.70 0.59 17.64
CA LYS A 282 -6.26 -0.40 16.71
C LYS A 282 -5.20 -0.84 15.72
N LEU A 283 -5.22 -2.10 15.32
CA LEU A 283 -4.38 -2.61 14.23
C LEU A 283 -5.08 -2.40 12.88
N SER A 284 -4.29 -2.15 11.85
CA SER A 284 -4.78 -2.06 10.47
C SER A 284 -5.22 -3.41 9.90
N GLN A 285 -4.74 -4.51 10.48
CA GLN A 285 -4.98 -5.85 9.99
C GLN A 285 -5.95 -6.61 10.88
N ARG A 286 -6.90 -7.29 10.23
CA ARG A 286 -7.67 -8.35 10.86
C ARG A 286 -6.76 -9.56 11.07
N ILE A 287 -6.77 -10.15 12.26
CA ILE A 287 -6.06 -11.39 12.55
C ILE A 287 -6.98 -12.56 12.23
N VAL A 288 -6.53 -13.43 11.33
CA VAL A 288 -7.17 -14.71 11.02
C VAL A 288 -6.19 -15.81 11.35
N CYS A 289 -6.50 -16.60 12.40
CA CYS A 289 -5.63 -17.67 12.90
C CYS A 289 -5.73 -18.95 12.05
N SER A 290 -4.66 -19.72 12.01
CA SER A 290 -4.58 -20.99 11.25
C SER A 290 -5.41 -22.13 11.87
N THR A 291 -5.54 -22.12 13.19
CA THR A 291 -6.43 -23.01 13.93
C THR A 291 -7.58 -22.18 14.47
N GLY A 292 -8.79 -22.51 14.05
CA GLY A 292 -9.98 -21.68 14.15
C GLY A 292 -10.29 -21.07 15.51
N ASN A 293 -11.24 -20.17 15.49
CA ASN A 293 -11.90 -19.64 16.68
C ASN A 293 -12.48 -20.81 17.50
N ALA A 294 -12.64 -20.66 18.79
CA ALA A 294 -12.97 -21.69 19.77
C ALA A 294 -14.09 -22.70 19.41
N ALA A 295 -14.92 -22.41 18.40
CA ALA A 295 -15.93 -23.29 17.86
C ALA A 295 -15.45 -24.23 16.73
N GLU A 296 -14.28 -23.94 16.10
CA GLU A 296 -13.72 -24.66 14.95
C GLU A 296 -12.29 -25.13 15.20
N ALA A 297 -12.00 -25.57 16.42
CA ALA A 297 -10.65 -25.86 16.93
C ALA A 297 -9.83 -26.91 16.15
N THR A 298 -10.43 -27.60 15.18
CA THR A 298 -9.80 -28.67 14.42
C THR A 298 -9.61 -28.35 12.92
N ALA A 299 -10.24 -27.28 12.39
CA ALA A 299 -10.12 -26.94 10.98
C ALA A 299 -8.96 -25.97 10.75
N VAL A 300 -7.95 -26.40 10.01
CA VAL A 300 -6.89 -25.51 9.52
C VAL A 300 -7.50 -24.59 8.48
N GLN A 301 -7.51 -23.28 8.77
CA GLN A 301 -8.01 -22.27 7.84
C GLN A 301 -6.94 -21.94 6.80
N THR A 302 -7.26 -22.08 5.54
CA THR A 302 -6.34 -21.80 4.43
C THR A 302 -6.20 -20.33 4.16
N ASN A 303 -7.21 -19.52 4.49
CA ASN A 303 -7.18 -18.06 4.35
C ASN A 303 -6.56 -17.33 5.56
N CYS A 304 -5.91 -18.06 6.47
CA CYS A 304 -5.27 -17.45 7.62
C CYS A 304 -4.10 -16.53 7.22
N ASN A 305 -3.91 -15.47 7.98
CA ASN A 305 -2.75 -14.60 7.87
C ASN A 305 -1.77 -14.73 9.04
N THR A 306 -2.13 -15.54 10.03
CA THR A 306 -1.34 -15.73 11.26
C THR A 306 -1.37 -17.21 11.65
N PHE A 307 -0.20 -17.81 11.81
CA PHE A 307 -0.10 -19.17 12.37
C PHE A 307 -0.09 -19.12 13.89
N GLY A 308 -1.04 -19.80 14.49
CA GLY A 308 -1.23 -19.91 15.94
C GLY A 308 -2.69 -20.20 16.25
N THR A 309 -2.97 -20.61 17.49
CA THR A 309 -4.35 -20.74 17.97
C THR A 309 -4.88 -19.38 18.41
N PHE A 310 -6.14 -19.09 18.14
CA PHE A 310 -6.77 -17.85 18.61
C PHE A 310 -6.57 -17.65 20.12
N GLY A 311 -6.77 -18.69 20.92
CA GLY A 311 -6.55 -18.63 22.35
C GLY A 311 -5.10 -18.36 22.77
N SER A 312 -4.09 -18.80 22.01
CA SER A 312 -2.67 -18.56 22.33
C SER A 312 -2.19 -17.17 21.88
N ILE A 313 -2.87 -16.55 20.91
CA ILE A 313 -2.53 -15.23 20.39
C ILE A 313 -3.30 -14.13 21.11
N CYS A 314 -4.51 -14.44 21.58
CA CYS A 314 -5.48 -13.48 22.10
C CYS A 314 -5.79 -13.65 23.58
N THR A 315 -5.02 -14.46 24.31
CA THR A 315 -5.18 -14.57 25.76
C THR A 315 -4.95 -13.20 26.39
N SER A 316 -5.93 -12.71 27.12
CA SER A 316 -5.79 -11.47 27.88
C SER A 316 -4.54 -11.55 28.76
N GLY A 317 -3.56 -10.68 28.50
CA GLY A 317 -2.31 -10.64 29.27
C GLY A 317 -1.05 -11.09 28.53
N LEU A 318 -1.11 -11.48 27.25
CA LEU A 318 0.10 -11.67 26.44
C LEU A 318 0.86 -10.35 26.31
N THR A 319 2.12 -10.38 26.72
CA THR A 319 3.00 -9.22 26.52
C THR A 319 3.58 -9.28 25.12
N ALA A 320 3.35 -8.23 24.36
CA ALA A 320 3.96 -8.04 23.06
C ALA A 320 5.44 -7.66 23.23
N THR A 321 6.28 -8.13 22.32
CA THR A 321 7.68 -7.71 22.24
C THR A 321 7.77 -6.56 21.24
N SER A 322 8.18 -5.37 21.69
CA SER A 322 8.45 -4.23 20.82
C SER A 322 9.60 -4.52 19.87
N LEU A 323 9.44 -4.19 18.60
CA LEU A 323 10.55 -4.19 17.63
C LEU A 323 11.35 -2.89 17.71
N ILE A 324 10.69 -1.78 17.99
CA ILE A 324 11.31 -0.48 18.17
C ILE A 324 11.46 -0.23 19.68
N THR A 325 12.66 -0.32 20.20
CA THR A 325 12.94 -0.26 21.64
C THR A 325 13.54 1.09 22.07
N GLU A 326 13.97 1.91 21.13
CA GLU A 326 14.66 3.16 21.41
C GLU A 326 13.86 4.35 20.85
N SER A 327 13.99 5.51 21.48
CA SER A 327 13.49 6.77 20.92
C SER A 327 14.37 7.26 19.77
N GLY A 328 13.78 7.98 18.84
CA GLY A 328 14.46 8.51 17.65
C GLY A 328 13.58 8.50 16.42
N ASP A 329 14.15 8.93 15.33
CA ASP A 329 13.50 8.90 14.04
C ASP A 329 13.87 7.62 13.26
N TYR A 330 12.91 7.07 12.58
CA TYR A 330 13.06 5.83 11.82
C TYR A 330 12.52 6.02 10.41
N SER A 331 13.33 5.67 9.41
CA SER A 331 12.91 5.60 8.02
C SER A 331 12.33 4.22 7.71
N ILE A 332 11.26 4.18 6.95
CA ILE A 332 10.59 2.94 6.52
C ILE A 332 10.93 2.67 5.08
N VAL A 333 11.40 1.47 4.82
CA VAL A 333 11.60 0.89 3.50
C VAL A 333 10.60 -0.26 3.34
N GLN A 334 9.90 -0.32 2.24
CA GLN A 334 8.92 -1.38 1.96
C GLN A 334 9.32 -2.15 0.72
N ALA A 335 9.37 -3.47 0.83
CA ALA A 335 9.42 -4.36 -0.32
C ALA A 335 8.15 -5.20 -0.38
N ARG A 336 7.51 -5.26 -1.54
CA ARG A 336 6.25 -5.97 -1.74
C ARG A 336 6.12 -6.60 -3.11
N ASP A 337 5.25 -7.59 -3.19
CA ASP A 337 4.76 -8.12 -4.45
C ASP A 337 3.80 -7.10 -5.11
N ALA A 338 3.87 -6.98 -6.43
CA ALA A 338 2.96 -6.13 -7.19
C ALA A 338 1.48 -6.51 -6.95
N ASP A 339 1.21 -7.81 -6.75
CA ASP A 339 -0.14 -8.31 -6.49
C ASP A 339 -0.64 -8.05 -5.06
N ALA A 340 0.19 -7.49 -4.17
CA ALA A 340 -0.20 -7.17 -2.81
C ALA A 340 -1.09 -5.94 -2.70
N LEU A 341 -0.91 -4.97 -3.61
CA LEU A 341 -1.67 -3.73 -3.67
C LEU A 341 -2.71 -3.80 -4.78
N GLU A 342 -3.97 -3.61 -4.44
CA GLU A 342 -5.04 -3.35 -5.39
C GLU A 342 -5.12 -1.86 -5.64
N TRP A 343 -5.02 -1.51 -6.91
CA TRP A 343 -5.19 -0.16 -7.38
C TRP A 343 -6.10 -0.14 -8.59
N ASP A 344 -7.13 0.67 -8.54
CA ASP A 344 -7.91 0.98 -9.73
C ASP A 344 -8.48 2.39 -9.66
N THR A 345 -8.79 2.94 -10.83
CA THR A 345 -9.53 4.18 -10.95
C THR A 345 -10.91 3.91 -11.52
N TYR A 346 -11.88 4.65 -11.04
CA TYR A 346 -13.26 4.52 -11.47
C TYR A 346 -13.78 5.85 -12.00
N LYS A 347 -14.98 5.86 -12.57
CA LYS A 347 -15.62 7.06 -13.10
C LYS A 347 -16.74 7.51 -12.17
N HIS A 348 -16.74 8.78 -11.79
CA HIS A 348 -17.90 9.38 -11.12
C HIS A 348 -19.10 9.52 -12.07
N PRO A 349 -20.32 9.50 -11.54
CA PRO A 349 -21.51 9.89 -12.31
C PRO A 349 -21.35 11.30 -12.88
N SER A 350 -21.84 11.49 -14.11
CA SER A 350 -21.79 12.77 -14.78
C SER A 350 -22.57 13.85 -14.03
N LEU A 351 -22.01 15.05 -14.01
CA LEU A 351 -22.64 16.24 -13.42
C LEU A 351 -23.50 16.95 -14.45
N ALA A 352 -24.77 17.16 -14.13
CA ALA A 352 -25.67 17.90 -15.00
C ALA A 352 -25.24 19.37 -15.14
N GLY A 353 -25.22 19.90 -16.37
CA GLY A 353 -24.90 21.29 -16.64
C GLY A 353 -23.41 21.63 -16.75
N CYS A 354 -22.55 20.64 -16.74
CA CYS A 354 -21.11 20.81 -16.94
C CYS A 354 -20.65 20.17 -18.25
N GLU A 355 -19.60 20.71 -18.84
CA GLU A 355 -18.84 20.05 -19.89
C GLU A 355 -17.84 19.09 -19.23
N GLU A 356 -17.93 17.80 -19.53
CA GLU A 356 -17.10 16.78 -18.89
C GLU A 356 -16.25 16.02 -19.90
N SER A 357 -15.06 15.64 -19.46
CA SER A 357 -14.18 14.72 -20.17
C SER A 357 -13.56 13.74 -19.20
N THR A 358 -13.49 12.49 -19.61
CA THR A 358 -12.82 11.42 -18.87
C THR A 358 -11.82 10.74 -19.77
N GLN A 359 -10.56 10.70 -19.36
CA GLN A 359 -9.48 10.07 -20.11
C GLN A 359 -8.65 9.17 -19.17
N ARG A 360 -8.16 8.07 -19.71
CA ARG A 360 -7.29 7.13 -19.01
C ARG A 360 -5.93 7.08 -19.65
N VAL A 361 -4.88 7.23 -18.85
CA VAL A 361 -3.48 7.01 -19.26
C VAL A 361 -2.83 6.06 -18.24
N GLY A 362 -2.30 4.94 -18.69
CA GLY A 362 -1.74 3.92 -17.83
C GLY A 362 -2.75 3.40 -16.80
N LYS A 363 -2.46 3.60 -15.53
CA LYS A 363 -3.30 3.20 -14.40
C LYS A 363 -4.20 4.32 -13.88
N ILE A 364 -4.11 5.52 -14.41
CA ILE A 364 -4.81 6.70 -13.93
C ILE A 364 -5.98 7.04 -14.88
N THR A 365 -7.15 7.23 -14.29
CA THR A 365 -8.31 7.83 -14.98
C THR A 365 -8.55 9.20 -14.39
N CYS A 366 -8.42 10.21 -15.20
CA CYS A 366 -8.70 11.60 -14.83
C CYS A 366 -10.06 12.01 -15.40
N GLN A 367 -10.88 12.64 -14.57
CA GLN A 367 -12.16 13.22 -14.95
C GLN A 367 -12.10 14.73 -14.73
N VAL A 368 -12.40 15.48 -15.78
CA VAL A 368 -12.39 16.94 -15.76
C VAL A 368 -13.79 17.45 -16.03
N ALA A 369 -14.30 18.27 -15.13
CA ALA A 369 -15.56 18.96 -15.28
C ALA A 369 -15.29 20.47 -15.37
N LYS A 370 -15.84 21.09 -16.40
CA LYS A 370 -15.70 22.53 -16.67
C LYS A 370 -17.07 23.19 -16.63
N TRP A 371 -17.17 24.30 -15.93
CA TRP A 371 -18.37 25.13 -15.93
C TRP A 371 -18.01 26.62 -15.92
N ALA A 372 -18.96 27.44 -16.34
CA ALA A 372 -18.82 28.89 -16.33
C ALA A 372 -19.79 29.50 -15.30
N ASN A 373 -19.28 30.36 -14.44
CA ASN A 373 -20.12 31.19 -13.59
C ASN A 373 -20.52 32.47 -14.37
N ILE A 374 -21.79 32.56 -14.72
CA ILE A 374 -22.32 33.65 -15.51
C ILE A 374 -22.21 34.98 -14.76
N ALA A 375 -22.37 34.97 -13.42
CA ALA A 375 -22.34 36.19 -12.62
C ALA A 375 -20.94 36.80 -12.51
N THR A 376 -19.90 36.00 -12.45
CA THR A 376 -18.50 36.43 -12.31
C THR A 376 -17.73 36.38 -13.63
N ARG A 377 -18.30 35.80 -14.69
CA ARG A 377 -17.65 35.49 -15.97
C ARG A 377 -16.39 34.63 -15.85
N GLN A 378 -16.25 33.95 -14.73
CA GLN A 378 -15.14 33.04 -14.44
C GLN A 378 -15.45 31.63 -14.94
N GLN A 379 -14.45 30.97 -15.48
CA GLN A 379 -14.52 29.54 -15.80
C GLN A 379 -13.75 28.77 -14.74
N VAL A 380 -14.38 27.76 -14.18
CA VAL A 380 -13.76 26.86 -13.21
C VAL A 380 -13.63 25.49 -13.85
N MET A 381 -12.46 24.93 -13.70
CA MET A 381 -12.16 23.56 -14.10
C MET A 381 -11.87 22.76 -12.83
N ARG A 382 -12.63 21.72 -12.61
CA ARG A 382 -12.42 20.75 -11.54
C ARG A 382 -11.79 19.50 -12.14
N ILE A 383 -10.75 19.02 -11.49
CA ILE A 383 -10.00 17.83 -11.87
C ILE A 383 -10.18 16.81 -10.76
N ASP A 384 -10.73 15.66 -11.07
CA ASP A 384 -10.95 14.56 -10.14
C ASP A 384 -10.18 13.33 -10.64
N VAL A 385 -9.54 12.64 -9.70
CA VAL A 385 -8.95 11.31 -9.89
C VAL A 385 -9.59 10.39 -8.85
N PRO A 386 -10.72 9.76 -9.18
CA PRO A 386 -11.37 8.81 -8.28
C PRO A 386 -10.64 7.48 -8.32
N TYR A 387 -10.25 6.95 -7.15
CA TYR A 387 -9.41 5.77 -7.04
C TYR A 387 -9.75 4.87 -5.87
N ILE A 388 -9.23 3.65 -5.95
CA ILE A 388 -9.16 2.68 -4.87
C ILE A 388 -7.68 2.36 -4.67
N SER A 389 -7.21 2.43 -3.44
CA SER A 389 -5.89 1.96 -3.05
C SER A 389 -6.00 1.15 -1.77
N GLN A 390 -5.79 -0.16 -1.87
CA GLN A 390 -5.92 -1.05 -0.74
C GLN A 390 -4.89 -2.17 -0.79
N MET A 391 -4.12 -2.32 0.29
CA MET A 391 -3.29 -3.50 0.47
C MET A 391 -4.20 -4.70 0.77
N ILE A 392 -4.19 -5.69 -0.14
CA ILE A 392 -5.05 -6.86 -0.03
C ILE A 392 -4.42 -7.92 0.86
N ASP A 393 -3.12 -8.09 0.78
CA ASP A 393 -2.40 -9.17 1.41
C ASP A 393 -1.08 -8.72 2.03
N GLY A 394 -1.10 -8.46 3.34
CA GLY A 394 0.07 -8.08 4.11
C GLY A 394 1.17 -9.14 4.13
N ARG A 395 0.82 -10.42 3.88
CA ARG A 395 1.82 -11.50 3.77
C ARG A 395 2.82 -11.25 2.65
N ARG A 396 2.41 -10.55 1.59
CA ARG A 396 3.23 -10.22 0.40
C ARG A 396 4.03 -8.94 0.54
N SER A 397 4.15 -8.41 1.75
CA SER A 397 4.88 -7.17 2.03
C SER A 397 5.80 -7.33 3.23
N ARG A 398 6.98 -6.73 3.17
CA ARG A 398 7.98 -6.69 4.24
C ARG A 398 8.54 -5.30 4.40
N LEU A 399 8.86 -4.95 5.63
CA LEU A 399 9.44 -3.67 5.98
C LEU A 399 10.88 -3.82 6.46
N LEU A 400 11.70 -2.83 6.12
CA LEU A 400 12.95 -2.55 6.79
C LEU A 400 12.80 -1.18 7.47
N VAL A 401 12.97 -1.17 8.77
CA VAL A 401 12.84 0.01 9.60
C VAL A 401 14.23 0.41 10.06
N ILE A 402 14.67 1.59 9.67
CA ILE A 402 16.05 2.04 9.85
C ILE A 402 16.05 3.17 10.85
N LYS A 403 16.74 3.00 11.97
CA LYS A 403 16.96 4.06 12.93
C LYS A 403 17.94 5.06 12.33
N LEU A 404 17.50 6.33 12.17
CA LEU A 404 18.30 7.42 11.61
C LEU A 404 19.31 7.99 12.59
#